data_31c7c7c7e5c6a395edecde6f36beb09c
#
_entry.id   31c7c7c7e5c6a395edecde6f36beb09c
#
_cell.length_a   1.000
_cell.length_b   1.000
_cell.length_c   1.000
_cell.angle_alpha   90.00
_cell.angle_beta   90.00
_cell.angle_gamma   90.00
#
_symmetry.space_group_name_H-M   'P 1'
#
loop_
_entity.id
_entity.type
_entity.pdbx_description
1 polymer ?
#
loop_
_entity_poly.entity_id
_entity_poly.type
_entity_poly.pdbx_seq_one_letter_code
_entity_poly.pdbx_strand_id
1 'polypeptide(L)'
;MDIGITKLKMMMRDKPNIAVRPSKAQVLDILQDPTVSIPWGIYVDDIQTTAGLLLVNDKVLVQLIQKQNDLEVHICCKLRDRAGIKEVLVRMLKWVSAYNWNEIYTTAPDNRSALKKMLINLGFTEHKARWIYHGL
;
A
#
# COMPACT_ATOMS: atom_id res chain seq x y z
N MET A 1 20.06 12.78 13.35
CA MET A 1 19.42 11.46 13.52
C MET A 1 18.09 11.45 12.78
N ASP A 2 17.90 10.48 11.97
CA ASP A 2 16.67 10.40 11.18
C ASP A 2 15.68 9.41 11.80
N ILE A 3 14.85 9.94 12.69
CA ILE A 3 13.86 9.15 13.44
C ILE A 3 12.79 8.60 12.48
N GLY A 4 12.50 9.32 11.39
CA GLY A 4 11.50 8.89 10.42
C GLY A 4 11.87 7.60 9.71
N ILE A 5 13.09 7.51 9.23
CA ILE A 5 13.58 6.30 8.56
C ILE A 5 13.56 5.11 9.51
N THR A 6 13.85 5.35 10.78
CA THR A 6 13.85 4.31 11.80
C THR A 6 12.47 3.67 11.98
N LYS A 7 11.39 4.46 11.96
CA LYS A 7 10.04 3.96 12.17
C LYS A 7 9.62 3.01 11.04
N LEU A 8 9.82 3.40 9.78
CA LEU A 8 9.49 2.54 8.64
C LEU A 8 10.35 1.28 8.63
N LYS A 9 11.64 1.40 8.92
CA LYS A 9 12.53 0.23 8.99
C LYS A 9 12.10 -0.74 10.09
N MET A 10 11.69 -0.26 11.24
CA MET A 10 11.19 -1.11 12.32
C MET A 10 9.93 -1.85 11.90
N MET A 11 8.99 -1.17 11.24
CA MET A 11 7.80 -1.81 10.70
C MET A 11 8.16 -2.94 9.74
N MET A 12 9.09 -2.68 8.83
CA MET A 12 9.47 -3.67 7.82
C MET A 12 10.17 -4.89 8.41
N ARG A 13 10.86 -4.75 9.54
CA ARG A 13 11.42 -5.90 10.28
C ARG A 13 10.33 -6.76 10.88
N ASP A 14 9.28 -6.13 11.39
CA ASP A 14 8.17 -6.78 12.09
C ASP A 14 6.98 -7.03 11.18
N LYS A 15 7.22 -7.14 9.87
CA LYS A 15 6.16 -7.35 8.90
C LYS A 15 5.32 -8.59 9.24
N PRO A 16 4.00 -8.57 8.98
CA PRO A 16 3.17 -9.73 9.26
C PRO A 16 3.50 -10.90 8.34
N ASN A 17 3.16 -12.10 8.77
CA ASN A 17 3.45 -13.34 8.02
C ASN A 17 2.77 -13.37 6.64
N ILE A 18 1.74 -12.58 6.43
CA ILE A 18 1.05 -12.48 5.14
C ILE A 18 1.83 -11.67 4.10
N ALA A 19 2.92 -11.03 4.51
CA ALA A 19 3.69 -10.13 3.66
C ALA A 19 5.15 -10.57 3.54
N VAL A 20 5.70 -10.41 2.33
CA VAL A 20 7.11 -10.65 2.05
C VAL A 20 7.68 -9.48 1.27
N ARG A 21 9.00 -9.34 1.29
CA ARG A 21 9.70 -8.41 0.41
C ARG A 21 9.72 -9.01 -0.99
N PRO A 22 9.14 -8.35 -2.00
CA PRO A 22 9.04 -8.95 -3.33
C PRO A 22 10.39 -8.94 -4.05
N SER A 23 10.59 -9.93 -4.93
CA SER A 23 11.66 -9.92 -5.91
C SER A 23 11.28 -9.00 -7.09
N LYS A 24 12.28 -8.65 -7.90
CA LYS A 24 12.02 -7.87 -9.13
C LYS A 24 11.03 -8.60 -10.04
N ALA A 25 11.18 -9.92 -10.18
CA ALA A 25 10.29 -10.70 -11.04
C ALA A 25 8.84 -10.65 -10.54
N GLN A 26 8.62 -10.72 -9.23
CA GLN A 26 7.27 -10.62 -8.65
C GLN A 26 6.66 -9.25 -8.87
N VAL A 27 7.44 -8.20 -8.74
CA VAL A 27 6.99 -6.83 -9.00
C VAL A 27 6.58 -6.67 -10.46
N LEU A 28 7.44 -7.12 -11.38
CA LEU A 28 7.17 -7.02 -12.81
C LEU A 28 5.95 -7.82 -13.23
N ASP A 29 5.75 -9.00 -12.65
CA ASP A 29 4.58 -9.83 -12.94
C ASP A 29 3.27 -9.07 -12.69
N ILE A 30 3.22 -8.28 -11.63
CA ILE A 30 2.04 -7.47 -11.31
C ILE A 30 1.96 -6.22 -12.19
N LEU A 31 3.05 -5.46 -12.28
CA LEU A 31 3.04 -4.16 -12.96
C LEU A 31 2.88 -4.27 -14.46
N GLN A 32 3.28 -5.38 -15.07
CA GLN A 32 3.12 -5.62 -16.51
C GLN A 32 1.78 -6.21 -16.89
N ASP A 33 0.95 -6.57 -15.91
CA ASP A 33 -0.40 -7.06 -16.20
C ASP A 33 -1.23 -5.95 -16.84
N PRO A 34 -1.94 -6.19 -17.97
CA PRO A 34 -2.69 -5.14 -18.64
C PRO A 34 -3.86 -4.58 -17.85
N THR A 35 -4.31 -5.28 -16.79
CA THR A 35 -5.38 -4.78 -15.93
C THR A 35 -4.88 -3.86 -14.81
N VAL A 36 -3.56 -3.72 -14.66
CA VAL A 36 -2.94 -2.88 -13.64
C VAL A 36 -2.61 -1.53 -14.26
N SER A 37 -3.11 -0.46 -13.66
CA SER A 37 -2.66 0.90 -13.95
C SER A 37 -1.77 1.39 -12.82
N ILE A 38 -0.76 2.17 -13.17
CA ILE A 38 0.20 2.68 -12.19
C ILE A 38 -0.04 4.18 -12.03
N PRO A 39 -1.02 4.58 -11.20
CA PRO A 39 -1.42 5.99 -11.11
C PRO A 39 -0.39 6.89 -10.40
N TRP A 40 0.56 6.28 -9.71
CA TRP A 40 1.54 7.03 -8.93
C TRP A 40 2.96 6.91 -9.45
N GLY A 41 3.12 6.51 -10.71
CA GLY A 41 4.41 6.55 -11.38
C GLY A 41 5.50 5.69 -10.74
N ILE A 42 5.18 4.48 -10.34
CA ILE A 42 6.18 3.56 -9.80
C ILE A 42 7.09 3.09 -10.92
N TYR A 43 8.38 3.39 -10.81
CA TYR A 43 9.39 2.89 -11.73
C TYR A 43 10.06 1.66 -11.14
N VAL A 44 10.24 0.62 -11.93
CA VAL A 44 10.74 -0.68 -11.46
C VAL A 44 12.06 -0.56 -10.73
N ASP A 45 12.97 0.27 -11.23
CA ASP A 45 14.28 0.45 -10.61
C ASP A 45 14.18 1.13 -9.25
N ASP A 46 13.25 2.07 -9.09
CA ASP A 46 13.01 2.76 -7.82
C ASP A 46 12.33 1.83 -6.81
N ILE A 47 11.47 0.94 -7.28
CA ILE A 47 10.76 0.01 -6.42
C ILE A 47 11.70 -0.87 -5.63
N GLN A 48 12.77 -1.37 -6.24
CA GLN A 48 13.70 -2.27 -5.55
C GLN A 48 14.47 -1.57 -4.43
N THR A 49 14.65 -0.28 -4.53
CA THR A 49 15.34 0.51 -3.50
C THR A 49 14.39 1.10 -2.48
N THR A 50 13.07 1.03 -2.71
CA THR A 50 12.08 1.55 -1.78
C THR A 50 12.01 0.69 -0.53
N ALA A 51 12.27 1.32 0.61
CA ALA A 51 12.36 0.62 1.89
C ALA A 51 11.03 -0.02 2.33
N GLY A 52 9.90 0.47 1.85
CA GLY A 52 8.57 0.07 2.26
C GLY A 52 7.77 -0.71 1.22
N LEU A 53 8.38 -1.59 0.44
CA LEU A 53 7.65 -2.37 -0.56
C LEU A 53 7.37 -3.78 -0.03
N LEU A 54 6.11 -4.19 -0.07
CA LEU A 54 5.64 -5.51 0.38
C LEU A 54 4.79 -6.18 -0.68
N LEU A 55 4.88 -7.50 -0.74
CA LEU A 55 3.96 -8.35 -1.48
C LEU A 55 3.10 -9.10 -0.46
N VAL A 56 1.81 -8.80 -0.45
CA VAL A 56 0.86 -9.32 0.54
C VAL A 56 0.09 -10.47 -0.08
N ASN A 57 0.13 -11.63 0.61
CA ASN A 57 -0.56 -12.85 0.20
C ASN A 57 -0.22 -13.28 -1.25
N ASP A 58 1.02 -13.02 -1.66
CA ASP A 58 1.56 -13.33 -3.00
C ASP A 58 0.83 -12.64 -4.17
N LYS A 59 -0.07 -11.73 -3.91
CA LYS A 59 -0.97 -11.15 -4.94
C LYS A 59 -1.03 -9.64 -4.94
N VAL A 60 -0.87 -9.00 -3.80
CA VAL A 60 -1.09 -7.56 -3.66
C VAL A 60 0.21 -6.85 -3.38
N LEU A 61 0.59 -5.96 -4.28
CA LEU A 61 1.76 -5.11 -4.10
C LEU A 61 1.37 -3.88 -3.30
N VAL A 62 2.05 -3.65 -2.19
CA VAL A 62 1.79 -2.52 -1.30
C VAL A 62 3.07 -1.71 -1.16
N GLN A 63 2.98 -0.42 -1.44
CA GLN A 63 4.07 0.52 -1.25
C GLN A 63 3.77 1.44 -0.08
N LEU A 64 4.71 1.52 0.86
CA LEU A 64 4.64 2.38 2.04
C LEU A 64 5.70 3.46 1.91
N ILE A 65 5.27 4.72 1.90
CA ILE A 65 6.18 5.87 1.78
C ILE A 65 6.02 6.73 3.02
N GLN A 66 7.10 6.88 3.77
CA GLN A 66 7.08 7.73 4.94
C GLN A 66 7.39 9.18 4.55
N LYS A 67 6.53 10.10 4.99
CA LYS A 67 6.71 11.54 4.85
C LYS A 67 6.57 12.16 6.23
N GLN A 68 7.70 12.43 6.88
CA GLN A 68 7.74 12.86 8.27
C GLN A 68 7.06 11.83 9.17
N ASN A 69 5.96 12.15 9.84
CA ASN A 69 5.21 11.18 10.65
C ASN A 69 3.90 10.77 9.99
N ASP A 70 3.79 10.96 8.69
CA ASP A 70 2.66 10.48 7.89
C ASP A 70 3.09 9.30 7.04
N LEU A 71 2.15 8.42 6.71
CA LEU A 71 2.41 7.28 5.86
C LEU A 71 1.48 7.30 4.65
N GLU A 72 2.08 7.32 3.47
CA GLU A 72 1.37 7.19 2.21
C GLU A 72 1.37 5.72 1.80
N VAL A 73 0.19 5.18 1.46
CA VAL A 73 0.01 3.78 1.11
C VAL A 73 -0.54 3.68 -0.31
N HIS A 74 0.12 2.88 -1.14
CA HIS A 74 -0.36 2.56 -2.48
C HIS A 74 -0.53 1.06 -2.63
N ILE A 75 -1.61 0.66 -3.28
CA ILE A 75 -2.01 -0.74 -3.43
C ILE A 75 -2.20 -1.05 -4.91
N CYS A 76 -1.64 -2.15 -5.35
CA CYS A 76 -1.69 -2.57 -6.74
C CYS A 76 -1.95 -4.08 -6.81
N CYS A 77 -2.90 -4.49 -7.64
CA CYS A 77 -3.31 -5.89 -7.74
C CYS A 77 -3.89 -6.16 -9.13
N LYS A 78 -3.58 -7.33 -9.69
CA LYS A 78 -4.20 -7.77 -10.95
C LYS A 78 -5.71 -7.91 -10.77
N LEU A 79 -6.48 -7.62 -11.81
CA LEU A 79 -7.94 -7.71 -11.75
C LEU A 79 -8.42 -9.08 -11.25
N ARG A 80 -7.83 -10.16 -11.77
CA ARG A 80 -8.21 -11.53 -11.39
C ARG A 80 -8.00 -11.85 -9.92
N ASP A 81 -7.10 -11.12 -9.25
CA ASP A 81 -6.73 -11.34 -7.85
C ASP A 81 -7.46 -10.41 -6.87
N ARG A 82 -8.33 -9.53 -7.38
CA ARG A 82 -9.01 -8.53 -6.53
C ARG A 82 -10.13 -9.11 -5.70
N ALA A 83 -10.69 -10.25 -6.11
CA ALA A 83 -11.70 -10.93 -5.31
C ALA A 83 -11.07 -11.49 -4.04
N GLY A 84 -11.70 -11.24 -2.89
CA GLY A 84 -11.26 -11.81 -1.61
C GLY A 84 -10.05 -11.16 -0.96
N ILE A 85 -9.54 -10.05 -1.49
CA ILE A 85 -8.38 -9.38 -0.89
C ILE A 85 -8.74 -8.43 0.26
N LYS A 86 -10.01 -8.15 0.47
CA LYS A 86 -10.45 -7.19 1.49
C LYS A 86 -9.92 -7.54 2.88
N GLU A 87 -10.10 -8.78 3.31
CA GLU A 87 -9.65 -9.22 4.64
C GLU A 87 -8.15 -9.09 4.81
N VAL A 88 -7.39 -9.45 3.79
CA VAL A 88 -5.94 -9.34 3.80
C VAL A 88 -5.50 -7.89 3.92
N LEU A 89 -6.14 -7.00 3.17
CA LEU A 89 -5.84 -5.57 3.22
C LEU A 89 -6.24 -4.94 4.55
N VAL A 90 -7.37 -5.36 5.13
CA VAL A 90 -7.78 -4.91 6.47
C VAL A 90 -6.73 -5.30 7.50
N ARG A 91 -6.24 -6.52 7.46
CA ARG A 91 -5.19 -6.98 8.39
C ARG A 91 -3.90 -6.19 8.21
N MET A 92 -3.52 -5.93 6.97
CA MET A 92 -2.33 -5.15 6.65
C MET A 92 -2.45 -3.72 7.18
N LEU A 93 -3.60 -3.07 6.98
CA LEU A 93 -3.84 -1.71 7.46
C LEU A 93 -3.88 -1.63 9.00
N LYS A 94 -4.41 -2.66 9.66
CA LYS A 94 -4.35 -2.73 11.12
C LYS A 94 -2.92 -2.81 11.63
N TRP A 95 -2.08 -3.60 10.97
CA TRP A 95 -0.66 -3.68 11.29
C TRP A 95 0.02 -2.32 11.13
N VAL A 96 -0.24 -1.64 10.01
CA VAL A 96 0.30 -0.31 9.74
C VAL A 96 -0.12 0.67 10.83
N SER A 97 -1.40 0.67 11.21
CA SER A 97 -1.94 1.65 12.17
C SER A 97 -1.41 1.48 13.58
N ALA A 98 -0.86 0.32 13.91
CA ALA A 98 -0.29 0.07 15.24
C ALA A 98 0.98 0.88 15.53
N TYR A 99 1.56 1.52 14.53
CA TYR A 99 2.83 2.25 14.66
C TYR A 99 2.68 3.76 14.89
N ASN A 100 1.49 4.22 15.26
CA ASN A 100 1.26 5.62 15.66
C ASN A 100 1.63 6.65 14.60
N TRP A 101 1.17 6.43 13.37
CA TRP A 101 1.29 7.43 12.33
C TRP A 101 0.34 8.59 12.61
N ASN A 102 0.77 9.80 12.29
CA ASN A 102 -0.08 10.97 12.37
C ASN A 102 -1.27 10.86 11.41
N GLU A 103 -0.97 10.47 10.18
CA GLU A 103 -1.97 10.27 9.15
C GLU A 103 -1.54 9.11 8.25
N ILE A 104 -2.47 8.23 7.93
CA ILE A 104 -2.29 7.18 6.93
C ILE A 104 -3.20 7.55 5.78
N TYR A 105 -2.65 7.77 4.60
CA TYR A 105 -3.43 8.25 3.48
C TYR A 105 -3.01 7.62 2.16
N THR A 106 -3.90 7.72 1.18
CA THR A 106 -3.63 7.36 -0.21
C THR A 106 -4.29 8.37 -1.13
N THR A 107 -4.04 8.24 -2.41
CA THR A 107 -4.68 9.05 -3.45
C THR A 107 -5.41 8.15 -4.44
N ALA A 108 -6.49 8.64 -5.02
CA ALA A 108 -7.24 7.92 -6.04
C ALA A 108 -7.68 8.90 -7.13
N PRO A 109 -7.45 8.58 -8.41
CA PRO A 109 -7.95 9.40 -9.50
C PRO A 109 -9.49 9.47 -9.47
N ASP A 110 -10.05 10.62 -9.87
CA ASP A 110 -11.49 10.84 -9.82
C ASP A 110 -12.31 9.86 -10.67
N ASN A 111 -11.73 9.36 -11.75
CA ASN A 111 -12.40 8.43 -12.65
C ASN A 111 -12.32 6.96 -12.21
N ARG A 112 -11.81 6.68 -11.01
CA ARG A 112 -11.63 5.31 -10.51
C ARG A 112 -12.66 4.98 -9.44
N SER A 113 -13.94 4.87 -9.84
CA SER A 113 -15.05 4.62 -8.90
C SER A 113 -14.92 3.28 -8.15
N ALA A 114 -14.44 2.23 -8.81
CA ALA A 114 -14.25 0.94 -8.15
C ALA A 114 -13.17 1.02 -7.06
N LEU A 115 -12.09 1.74 -7.33
CA LEU A 115 -11.03 1.97 -6.34
C LEU A 115 -11.58 2.77 -5.16
N LYS A 116 -12.38 3.80 -5.40
CA LYS A 116 -12.98 4.60 -4.33
C LYS A 116 -13.90 3.77 -3.45
N LYS A 117 -14.71 2.89 -4.03
CA LYS A 117 -15.55 1.97 -3.25
C LYS A 117 -14.72 1.04 -2.38
N MET A 118 -13.63 0.51 -2.92
CA MET A 118 -12.72 -0.33 -2.15
C MET A 118 -12.13 0.43 -0.97
N LEU A 119 -11.71 1.66 -1.17
CA LEU A 119 -11.13 2.49 -0.11
C LEU A 119 -12.14 2.74 1.01
N ILE A 120 -13.39 3.04 0.67
CA ILE A 120 -14.46 3.20 1.66
C ILE A 120 -14.63 1.92 2.47
N ASN A 121 -14.66 0.77 1.80
CA ASN A 121 -14.81 -0.52 2.45
C ASN A 121 -13.63 -0.89 3.34
N LEU A 122 -12.46 -0.31 3.09
CA LEU A 122 -11.25 -0.53 3.91
C LEU A 122 -11.14 0.45 5.08
N GLY A 123 -12.03 1.43 5.19
CA GLY A 123 -12.01 2.39 6.28
C GLY A 123 -11.38 3.73 5.96
N PHE A 124 -11.25 4.07 4.67
CA PHE A 124 -10.79 5.39 4.25
C PHE A 124 -11.97 6.33 4.02
N THR A 125 -11.75 7.62 4.26
CA THR A 125 -12.71 8.67 3.91
C THR A 125 -12.03 9.71 3.03
N GLU A 126 -12.76 10.22 2.06
CA GLU A 126 -12.25 11.26 1.18
C GLU A 126 -12.19 12.61 1.89
N HIS A 127 -11.02 13.26 1.79
CA HIS A 127 -10.82 14.59 2.35
C HIS A 127 -9.95 15.41 1.36
N LYS A 128 -10.59 16.27 0.59
CA LYS A 128 -9.92 17.02 -0.48
C LYS A 128 -9.30 16.07 -1.51
N ALA A 129 -7.98 16.18 -1.72
CA ALA A 129 -7.28 15.35 -2.69
C ALA A 129 -6.77 14.03 -2.11
N ARG A 130 -7.08 13.73 -0.84
CA ARG A 130 -6.56 12.55 -0.14
C ARG A 130 -7.68 11.65 0.36
N TRP A 131 -7.36 10.38 0.51
CA TRP A 131 -8.18 9.40 1.19
C TRP A 131 -7.48 9.02 2.47
N ILE A 132 -8.11 9.32 3.61
CA ILE A 132 -7.51 9.16 4.92
C ILE A 132 -8.08 7.93 5.60
N TYR A 133 -7.20 7.09 6.13
CA TYR A 133 -7.59 5.87 6.82
C TYR A 133 -7.99 6.18 8.25
N HIS A 134 -9.20 5.77 8.63
CA HIS A 134 -9.73 5.89 9.99
C HIS A 134 -9.98 4.54 10.65
N GLY A 135 -9.84 3.46 9.91
CA GLY A 135 -10.18 2.13 10.36
C GLY A 135 -11.64 1.78 10.09
N LEU A 136 -11.94 0.54 10.31
CA LEU A 136 -13.30 0.01 10.18
C LEU A 136 -14.02 0.05 11.53
#